data_5f0e0c7a4561ac520c5b18e11d15c39a
#
_entry.id   5f0e0c7a4561ac520c5b18e11d15c39a
#
_cell.length_a   1.000
_cell.length_b   1.000
_cell.length_c   1.000
_cell.angle_alpha   90.00
_cell.angle_beta   90.00
_cell.angle_gamma   90.00
#
_symmetry.space_group_name_H-M   'P 1'
#
loop_
_entity.id
_entity.type
_entity.pdbx_description
1 polymer ?
#
loop_
_entity_poly.entity_id
_entity_poly.type
_entity_poly.pdbx_seq_one_letter_code
_entity_poly.pdbx_strand_id
1 'polypeptide(L)'
;NAALTFILTYSHNIRYAQFIQKKNGKVLLNIVPEAVFSSQNLDELKQMIDLKIGLSNLELEINLIKEQDLIYTTRNKYSYIISE
;
A
#
# COMPACT_ATOMS: atom_id res chain seq x y z
N ASN A 1 -5.08 -8.18 7.77
CA ASN A 1 -3.77 -8.27 8.38
C ASN A 1 -3.50 -7.01 9.21
N ALA A 2 -3.24 -7.21 10.52
CA ALA A 2 -3.05 -6.10 11.46
C ALA A 2 -1.85 -5.22 11.10
N ALA A 3 -0.77 -5.80 10.60
CA ALA A 3 0.42 -5.06 10.21
C ALA A 3 0.14 -4.12 9.03
N LEU A 4 -0.60 -4.60 8.04
CA LEU A 4 -0.96 -3.78 6.88
C LEU A 4 -1.90 -2.64 7.29
N THR A 5 -2.86 -2.93 8.15
CA THR A 5 -3.77 -1.91 8.68
C THR A 5 -3.00 -0.86 9.48
N PHE A 6 -2.04 -1.28 10.29
CA PHE A 6 -1.19 -0.36 11.06
C PHE A 6 -0.45 0.60 10.12
N ILE A 7 0.14 0.07 9.05
CA ILE A 7 0.87 0.88 8.07
C ILE A 7 -0.03 1.97 7.49
N LEU A 8 -1.24 1.61 7.09
CA LEU A 8 -2.17 2.56 6.50
C LEU A 8 -2.64 3.61 7.51
N THR A 9 -2.85 3.20 8.77
CA THR A 9 -3.32 4.10 9.82
C THR A 9 -2.32 5.19 10.15
N TYR A 10 -1.03 4.87 10.14
CA TYR A 10 0.03 5.79 10.55
C TYR A 10 0.80 6.42 9.40
N SER A 11 0.37 6.19 8.16
CA SER A 11 0.97 6.84 7.00
C SER A 11 0.47 8.27 6.87
N HIS A 12 1.32 9.14 6.29
CA HIS A 12 1.00 10.55 6.13
C HIS A 12 0.82 10.93 4.66
N ASN A 13 -0.15 11.79 4.39
CA ASN A 13 -0.37 12.38 3.07
C ASN A 13 -0.70 11.37 1.98
N ILE A 14 -1.33 10.27 2.38
CA ILE A 14 -1.81 9.24 1.47
C ILE A 14 -3.34 9.32 1.44
N ARG A 15 -3.88 9.51 0.24
CA ARG A 15 -5.33 9.62 0.05
C ARG A 15 -5.99 8.25 0.05
N TYR A 16 -5.42 7.33 -0.72
CA TYR A 16 -5.85 5.93 -0.78
C TYR A 16 -4.65 5.03 -0.89
N ALA A 17 -4.76 3.83 -0.34
CA ALA A 17 -3.74 2.81 -0.48
C ALA A 17 -4.40 1.45 -0.67
N GLN A 18 -3.75 0.60 -1.45
CA GLN A 18 -4.30 -0.71 -1.75
C GLN A 18 -3.17 -1.72 -1.86
N PHE A 19 -3.26 -2.80 -1.09
CA PHE A 19 -2.34 -3.93 -1.18
C PHE A 19 -2.91 -4.96 -2.15
N ILE A 20 -2.08 -5.41 -3.08
CA ILE A 20 -2.44 -6.46 -4.02
C ILE A 20 -1.52 -7.65 -3.78
N GLN A 21 -2.09 -8.75 -3.30
CA GLN A 21 -1.35 -9.99 -3.05
C GLN A 21 -1.37 -10.83 -4.32
N LYS A 22 -0.20 -10.99 -4.93
CA LYS A 22 -0.06 -11.77 -6.16
C LYS A 22 0.07 -13.26 -5.85
N LYS A 23 -0.29 -14.11 -6.81
CA LYS A 23 -0.20 -15.56 -6.65
C LYS A 23 1.22 -16.06 -6.45
N ASN A 24 2.21 -15.34 -6.97
CA ASN A 24 3.63 -15.69 -6.83
C ASN A 24 4.24 -15.26 -5.50
N GLY A 25 3.44 -14.74 -4.58
CA GLY A 25 3.91 -14.27 -3.28
C GLY A 25 4.34 -12.81 -3.24
N LYS A 26 4.37 -12.13 -4.37
CA LYS A 26 4.71 -10.72 -4.43
C LYS A 26 3.53 -9.88 -3.94
N VAL A 27 3.81 -8.78 -3.24
CA VAL A 27 2.80 -7.85 -2.79
C VAL A 27 3.06 -6.48 -3.41
N LEU A 28 2.04 -5.89 -4.01
CA LEU A 28 2.11 -4.51 -4.50
C LEU A 28 1.39 -3.62 -3.52
N LEU A 29 2.02 -2.50 -3.16
CA LEU A 29 1.36 -1.43 -2.41
C LEU A 29 1.16 -0.27 -3.37
N ASN A 30 -0.06 -0.09 -3.83
CA ASN A 30 -0.43 1.00 -4.72
C ASN A 30 -0.97 2.15 -3.88
N ILE A 31 -0.40 3.32 -4.04
CA ILE A 31 -0.71 4.50 -3.24
C ILE A 31 -1.20 5.62 -4.16
N VAL A 32 -2.33 6.22 -3.78
CA VAL A 32 -2.78 7.48 -4.35
C VAL A 32 -2.35 8.57 -3.39
N PRO A 33 -1.29 9.33 -3.71
CA PRO A 33 -0.78 10.33 -2.79
C PRO A 33 -1.62 11.59 -2.78
N GLU A 34 -1.63 12.28 -1.64
CA GLU A 34 -2.12 13.65 -1.57
C GLU A 34 -1.13 14.59 -2.28
N ALA A 35 -1.59 15.81 -2.61
CA ALA A 35 -0.75 16.79 -3.29
C ALA A 35 0.51 17.15 -2.50
N VAL A 36 0.45 17.05 -1.18
CA VAL A 36 1.58 17.38 -0.30
C VAL A 36 2.47 16.17 0.02
N PHE A 37 2.20 15.02 -0.58
CA PHE A 37 3.03 13.82 -0.36
C PHE A 37 4.45 14.09 -0.89
N SER A 38 5.44 13.81 -0.05
CA SER A 38 6.84 14.10 -0.36
C SER A 38 7.69 12.85 -0.37
N SER A 39 8.93 12.97 -0.84
CA SER A 39 9.89 11.87 -0.77
C SER A 39 10.17 11.47 0.67
N GLN A 40 10.09 12.40 1.62
CA GLN A 40 10.23 12.10 3.04
C GLN A 40 9.08 11.19 3.51
N ASN A 41 7.85 11.45 3.08
CA ASN A 41 6.71 10.60 3.40
C ASN A 41 6.91 9.18 2.85
N LEU A 42 7.45 9.06 1.65
CA LEU A 42 7.75 7.76 1.05
C LEU A 42 8.81 7.01 1.86
N ASP A 43 9.86 7.69 2.30
CA ASP A 43 10.91 7.09 3.12
C ASP A 43 10.36 6.62 4.47
N GLU A 44 9.52 7.42 5.10
CA GLU A 44 8.86 7.05 6.36
C GLU A 44 8.01 5.78 6.18
N LEU A 45 7.28 5.71 5.06
CA LEU A 45 6.46 4.55 4.75
C LEU A 45 7.31 3.29 4.58
N LYS A 46 8.43 3.40 3.86
CA LYS A 46 9.36 2.27 3.67
C LYS A 46 9.94 1.80 4.99
N GLN A 47 10.33 2.73 5.86
CA GLN A 47 10.85 2.39 7.19
C GLN A 47 9.80 1.69 8.03
N MET A 48 8.57 2.14 7.99
CA MET A 48 7.47 1.54 8.74
C MET A 48 7.20 0.11 8.26
N ILE A 49 7.22 -0.11 6.95
CA ILE A 49 7.05 -1.44 6.35
C ILE A 49 8.17 -2.37 6.81
N ASP A 50 9.40 -1.89 6.78
CA ASP A 50 10.57 -2.68 7.20
C ASP A 50 10.45 -3.10 8.67
N LEU A 51 10.05 -2.17 9.54
CA LEU A 51 9.90 -2.44 10.97
C LEU A 51 8.78 -3.43 11.29
N LYS A 52 7.68 -3.37 10.55
CA LYS A 52 6.47 -4.14 10.89
C LYS A 52 6.35 -5.46 10.17
N ILE A 53 6.87 -5.53 8.94
CA ILE A 53 6.71 -6.73 8.11
C ILE A 53 8.04 -7.45 7.93
N GLY A 54 9.12 -6.68 7.82
CA GLY A 54 10.44 -7.22 7.51
C GLY A 54 10.58 -7.48 6.02
N LEU A 55 11.41 -6.69 5.35
CA LEU A 55 11.60 -6.79 3.90
C LEU A 55 12.21 -8.12 3.46
N SER A 56 12.92 -8.80 4.38
CA SER A 56 13.56 -10.08 4.06
C SER A 56 12.57 -11.21 3.78
N ASN A 57 11.32 -11.08 4.25
CA ASN A 57 10.32 -12.15 4.16
C ASN A 57 9.19 -11.85 3.18
N LEU A 58 9.23 -10.68 2.54
CA LEU A 58 8.12 -10.25 1.70
C LEU A 58 8.66 -9.43 0.53
N GLU A 59 8.35 -9.85 -0.69
CA GLU A 59 8.62 -9.04 -1.87
C GLU A 59 7.53 -7.98 -1.97
N LEU A 60 7.86 -6.76 -1.59
CA LEU A 60 6.94 -5.62 -1.63
C LEU A 60 7.42 -4.59 -2.63
N GLU A 61 6.53 -4.18 -3.51
CA GLU A 61 6.78 -3.09 -4.45
C GLU A 61 5.78 -1.96 -4.16
N ILE A 62 6.30 -0.73 -4.04
CA ILE A 62 5.47 0.45 -3.81
C ILE A 62 5.31 1.20 -5.11
N ASN A 63 4.06 1.47 -5.50
CA ASN A 63 3.74 2.19 -6.73
C ASN A 63 2.89 3.41 -6.39
N LEU A 64 3.23 4.56 -6.96
CA LEU A 64 2.41 5.76 -6.89
C LEU A 64 1.47 5.74 -8.09
N ILE A 65 0.18 5.72 -7.83
CA ILE A 65 -0.84 5.61 -8.88
C ILE A 65 -1.85 6.75 -8.78
N LYS A 66 -2.70 6.86 -9.78
CA LYS A 66 -3.82 7.79 -9.77
C LYS A 66 -5.04 7.10 -9.18
N GLU A 67 -5.98 7.89 -8.66
CA GLU A 67 -7.22 7.36 -8.06
C GLU A 67 -7.97 6.45 -9.04
N GLN A 68 -7.99 6.80 -10.32
CA GLN A 68 -8.67 6.02 -11.36
C GLN A 68 -8.05 4.64 -11.58
N ASP A 69 -6.83 4.42 -11.11
CA ASP A 69 -6.12 3.15 -11.26
C ASP A 69 -6.37 2.18 -10.10
N LEU A 70 -7.16 2.59 -9.10
CA LEU A 70 -7.52 1.70 -8.00
C LEU A 70 -8.39 0.55 -8.51
N ILE A 71 -8.17 -0.63 -7.91
CA ILE A 71 -8.95 -1.82 -8.23
C ILE A 71 -10.17 -1.89 -7.32
N TYR A 72 -11.34 -2.06 -7.92
CA TYR A 72 -12.58 -2.23 -7.18
C TYR A 72 -13.04 -3.68 -7.24
N THR A 73 -13.74 -4.11 -6.20
CA THR A 73 -14.30 -5.47 -6.17
C THR A 73 -15.41 -5.61 -7.21
N THR A 74 -15.89 -6.85 -7.43
CA THR A 74 -16.96 -7.14 -8.37
C THR A 74 -18.26 -6.38 -8.05
N ARG A 75 -18.41 -5.94 -6.78
CA ARG A 75 -19.56 -5.14 -6.35
C ARG A 75 -19.25 -3.63 -6.43
N ASN A 76 -18.20 -3.26 -7.11
CA ASN A 76 -17.75 -1.89 -7.27
C ASN A 76 -17.42 -1.22 -5.93
N LYS A 77 -16.87 -1.99 -4.99
CA LYS A 77 -16.45 -1.49 -3.68
C LYS A 77 -14.95 -1.39 -3.62
N TYR A 78 -14.47 -0.33 -2.97
CA TYR A 78 -13.06 -0.19 -2.66
C TYR A 78 -12.66 -1.18 -1.56
N SER A 79 -11.54 -1.85 -1.76
CA SER A 79 -10.93 -2.71 -0.75
C SER A 79 -9.45 -2.39 -0.67
N TYR A 80 -8.92 -2.24 0.55
CA TYR A 80 -7.49 -1.95 0.71
C TYR A 80 -6.61 -3.19 0.67
N ILE A 81 -7.19 -4.39 0.58
CA ILE A 81 -6.46 -5.64 0.35
C ILE A 81 -7.16 -6.43 -0.75
N ILE A 82 -6.42 -6.70 -1.81
CA ILE A 82 -6.90 -7.50 -2.96
C ILE A 82 -6.01 -8.73 -3.05
N SER A 83 -6.63 -9.90 -3.13
CA SER A 83 -5.91 -11.16 -3.36
C SER A 83 -6.22 -11.68 -4.76
N GLU A 84 -5.18 -12.02 -5.48
CA GLU A 84 -5.31 -12.65 -6.79
C GLU A 84 -5.42 -14.15 -6.70
#